data_4ac8639ba90492ddb8b43ad4f37eca88
#
_entry.id   4ac8639ba90492ddb8b43ad4f37eca88
#
_cell.length_a   1.000
_cell.length_b   1.000
_cell.length_c   1.000
_cell.angle_alpha   90.00
_cell.angle_beta   90.00
_cell.angle_gamma   90.00
#
_symmetry.space_group_name_H-M   'P 1'
#
loop_
_entity.id
_entity.type
_entity.pdbx_description
1 polymer ?
#
loop_
_entity_poly.entity_id
_entity_poly.type
_entity_poly.pdbx_seq_one_letter_code
_entity_poly.pdbx_strand_id
1 'polypeptide(L)'
;FLLFLVLVVAAYLGLLLLLVGANMLTVSWSQASEILKDADIQHSIKLTFVTCTATAILSVLVSVPVGYLLSRYQFRGRALVDTFLDIPILLPPLIVGLSLLILFNRIPPSACCGMLAGGALIAAIWGAARKGNGIVIRFLVGSAILFGLLSFVFAGSQRSLEGIVSEVGFPMTFHPLGVVLAQFPVAAAFAVRTMRTTFDQISPRYEEVAMTLGCNRGQAFMRVVLPLAGKGIVAAGTMAWARALGEFGPILIFAGATRG
;
A
#
# COMPACT_ATOMS: atom_id res chain seq x y z
N PHE A 1 29.43 -25.06 -14.78
CA PHE A 1 28.63 -23.91 -14.36
C PHE A 1 27.14 -24.27 -14.27
N LEU A 2 26.55 -24.79 -15.38
CA LEU A 2 25.14 -25.18 -15.43
C LEU A 2 24.76 -26.21 -14.37
N LEU A 3 25.59 -27.23 -14.19
CA LEU A 3 25.37 -28.29 -13.21
C LEU A 3 25.33 -27.76 -11.77
N PHE A 4 26.21 -26.80 -11.45
CA PHE A 4 26.22 -26.11 -10.14
C PHE A 4 24.92 -25.31 -9.94
N LEU A 5 24.47 -24.55 -10.95
CA LEU A 5 23.21 -23.80 -10.87
C LEU A 5 22.00 -24.72 -10.64
N VAL A 6 21.93 -25.84 -11.40
CA VAL A 6 20.85 -26.82 -11.25
C VAL A 6 20.86 -27.43 -9.85
N LEU A 7 22.03 -27.75 -9.31
CA LEU A 7 22.18 -28.30 -7.98
C LEU A 7 21.70 -27.33 -6.88
N VAL A 8 22.06 -26.04 -7.00
CA VAL A 8 21.59 -25.00 -6.06
C VAL A 8 20.08 -24.84 -6.12
N VAL A 9 19.48 -24.79 -7.33
CA VAL A 9 18.03 -24.69 -7.50
C VAL A 9 17.34 -25.95 -6.96
N ALA A 10 17.86 -27.14 -7.24
CA ALA A 10 17.30 -28.39 -6.74
C ALA A 10 17.38 -28.49 -5.21
N ALA A 11 18.48 -28.06 -4.61
CA ALA A 11 18.63 -28.01 -3.15
C ALA A 11 17.62 -27.04 -2.50
N TYR A 12 17.44 -25.85 -3.09
CA TYR A 12 16.47 -24.87 -2.60
C TYR A 12 15.02 -25.36 -2.72
N LEU A 13 14.64 -25.92 -3.89
CA LEU A 13 13.32 -26.52 -4.07
C LEU A 13 13.10 -27.72 -3.16
N GLY A 14 14.13 -28.57 -2.98
CA GLY A 14 14.10 -29.70 -2.04
C GLY A 14 13.84 -29.23 -0.60
N LEU A 15 14.51 -28.17 -0.15
CA LEU A 15 14.28 -27.59 1.17
C LEU A 15 12.83 -27.09 1.32
N LEU A 16 12.29 -26.37 0.33
CA LEU A 16 10.91 -25.88 0.37
C LEU A 16 9.91 -27.03 0.41
N LEU A 17 10.08 -28.07 -0.42
CA LEU A 17 9.25 -29.25 -0.42
C LEU A 17 9.31 -30.01 0.91
N LEU A 18 10.49 -30.08 1.52
CA LEU A 18 10.68 -30.73 2.82
C LEU A 18 9.97 -29.96 3.93
N LEU A 19 10.03 -28.59 3.93
CA LEU A 19 9.32 -27.77 4.89
C LEU A 19 7.80 -27.91 4.77
N VAL A 20 7.26 -27.89 3.54
CA VAL A 20 5.83 -28.06 3.30
C VAL A 20 5.39 -29.50 3.63
N GLY A 21 6.20 -30.50 3.25
CA GLY A 21 5.93 -31.90 3.53
C GLY A 21 5.95 -32.20 5.03
N ALA A 22 6.89 -31.64 5.79
CA ALA A 22 6.94 -31.79 7.24
C ALA A 22 5.66 -31.27 7.91
N ASN A 23 5.16 -30.09 7.47
CA ASN A 23 3.89 -29.57 7.98
C ASN A 23 2.70 -30.47 7.61
N MET A 24 2.67 -31.03 6.39
CA MET A 24 1.60 -31.93 5.97
C MET A 24 1.59 -33.27 6.72
N LEU A 25 2.77 -33.78 7.10
CA LEU A 25 2.90 -35.03 7.86
C LEU A 25 2.47 -34.88 9.33
N THR A 26 2.53 -33.67 9.88
CA THR A 26 2.12 -33.42 11.28
C THR A 26 0.62 -33.18 11.43
N VAL A 27 -0.10 -32.87 10.35
CA VAL A 27 -1.54 -32.60 10.38
C VAL A 27 -2.31 -33.85 9.95
N SER A 28 -3.13 -34.41 10.86
CA SER A 28 -4.05 -35.51 10.52
C SER A 28 -5.21 -34.98 9.67
N TRP A 29 -5.57 -35.70 8.58
CA TRP A 29 -6.70 -35.34 7.71
C TRP A 29 -8.03 -35.25 8.47
N SER A 30 -8.22 -36.08 9.49
CA SER A 30 -9.42 -36.03 10.34
C SER A 30 -9.50 -34.72 11.12
N GLN A 31 -8.40 -34.30 11.74
CA GLN A 31 -8.32 -33.03 12.47
C GLN A 31 -8.51 -31.82 11.53
N ALA A 32 -7.88 -31.84 10.35
CA ALA A 32 -8.04 -30.76 9.36
C ALA A 32 -9.50 -30.62 8.89
N SER A 33 -10.19 -31.74 8.67
CA SER A 33 -11.60 -31.72 8.24
C SER A 33 -12.56 -31.26 9.34
N GLU A 34 -12.24 -31.51 10.61
CA GLU A 34 -13.02 -31.08 11.75
C GLU A 34 -12.83 -29.56 11.99
N ILE A 35 -11.61 -29.09 11.93
CA ILE A 35 -11.25 -27.67 12.02
C ILE A 35 -11.93 -26.86 10.91
N LEU A 36 -11.91 -27.35 9.65
CA LEU A 36 -12.55 -26.67 8.52
C LEU A 36 -14.09 -26.62 8.60
N LYS A 37 -14.72 -27.45 9.42
CA LYS A 37 -16.18 -27.44 9.66
C LYS A 37 -16.58 -26.45 10.75
N ASP A 38 -15.63 -25.96 11.54
CA ASP A 38 -15.88 -24.97 12.56
C ASP A 38 -16.33 -23.66 11.90
N ALA A 39 -17.49 -23.16 12.35
CA ALA A 39 -18.09 -21.94 11.82
C ALA A 39 -17.22 -20.69 12.03
N ASP A 40 -16.51 -20.62 13.16
CA ASP A 40 -15.62 -19.49 13.49
C ASP A 40 -14.41 -19.46 12.56
N ILE A 41 -13.89 -20.65 12.21
CA ILE A 41 -12.76 -20.78 11.29
C ILE A 41 -13.19 -20.43 9.85
N GLN A 42 -14.35 -20.88 9.43
CA GLN A 42 -14.89 -20.53 8.11
C GLN A 42 -15.14 -19.00 7.99
N HIS A 43 -15.66 -18.40 9.04
CA HIS A 43 -15.83 -16.95 9.10
C HIS A 43 -14.49 -16.21 8.99
N SER A 44 -13.49 -16.65 9.74
CA SER A 44 -12.14 -16.07 9.73
C SER A 44 -11.46 -16.21 8.36
N ILE A 45 -11.60 -17.34 7.69
CA ILE A 45 -11.09 -17.57 6.33
C ILE A 45 -11.76 -16.59 5.35
N LYS A 46 -13.10 -16.50 5.37
CA LYS A 46 -13.85 -15.60 4.50
C LYS A 46 -13.43 -14.14 4.74
N LEU A 47 -13.32 -13.73 6.01
CA LEU A 47 -12.90 -12.39 6.38
C LEU A 47 -11.50 -12.08 5.83
N THR A 48 -10.56 -13.01 5.98
CA THR A 48 -9.19 -12.87 5.45
C THR A 48 -9.19 -12.69 3.94
N PHE A 49 -9.91 -13.53 3.20
CA PHE A 49 -10.00 -13.40 1.75
C PHE A 49 -10.60 -12.07 1.30
N VAL A 50 -11.66 -11.62 1.96
CA VAL A 50 -12.33 -10.34 1.64
C VAL A 50 -11.40 -9.17 1.95
N THR A 51 -10.78 -9.15 3.12
CA THR A 51 -9.86 -8.05 3.52
C THR A 51 -8.62 -8.00 2.65
N CYS A 52 -7.99 -9.15 2.34
CA CYS A 52 -6.83 -9.20 1.43
C CYS A 52 -7.19 -8.75 0.01
N THR A 53 -8.37 -9.12 -0.50
CA THR A 53 -8.82 -8.70 -1.82
C THR A 53 -9.11 -7.18 -1.83
N ALA A 54 -9.78 -6.67 -0.82
CA ALA A 54 -10.03 -5.22 -0.68
C ALA A 54 -8.70 -4.45 -0.59
N THR A 55 -7.76 -4.93 0.22
CA THR A 55 -6.41 -4.34 0.35
C THR A 55 -5.66 -4.37 -0.99
N ALA A 56 -5.70 -5.47 -1.72
CA ALA A 56 -5.04 -5.59 -3.03
C ALA A 56 -5.62 -4.61 -4.05
N ILE A 57 -6.95 -4.50 -4.14
CA ILE A 57 -7.62 -3.54 -5.04
C ILE A 57 -7.21 -2.11 -4.68
N LEU A 58 -7.28 -1.75 -3.40
CA LEU A 58 -6.90 -0.42 -2.94
C LEU A 58 -5.42 -0.13 -3.22
N SER A 59 -4.54 -1.11 -3.01
CA SER A 59 -3.11 -0.99 -3.29
C SER A 59 -2.83 -0.79 -4.78
N VAL A 60 -3.55 -1.51 -5.67
CA VAL A 60 -3.42 -1.33 -7.12
C VAL A 60 -3.92 0.06 -7.53
N LEU A 61 -5.06 0.50 -7.03
CA LEU A 61 -5.60 1.83 -7.33
C LEU A 61 -4.63 2.96 -6.99
N VAL A 62 -3.91 2.84 -5.89
CA VAL A 62 -2.90 3.82 -5.47
C VAL A 62 -1.58 3.61 -6.23
N SER A 63 -1.17 2.37 -6.48
CA SER A 63 0.13 2.06 -7.09
C SER A 63 0.21 2.47 -8.56
N VAL A 64 -0.90 2.43 -9.30
CA VAL A 64 -0.92 2.82 -10.72
C VAL A 64 -0.53 4.29 -10.91
N PRO A 65 -1.22 5.29 -10.31
CA PRO A 65 -0.83 6.69 -10.47
C PRO A 65 0.52 7.02 -9.83
N VAL A 66 0.84 6.45 -8.66
CA VAL A 66 2.12 6.70 -7.99
C VAL A 66 3.29 6.09 -8.79
N GLY A 67 3.17 4.85 -9.25
CA GLY A 67 4.18 4.17 -10.07
C GLY A 67 4.42 4.89 -11.39
N TYR A 68 3.35 5.35 -12.06
CA TYR A 68 3.45 6.14 -13.29
C TYR A 68 4.17 7.48 -13.05
N LEU A 69 3.81 8.20 -12.00
CA LEU A 69 4.45 9.46 -11.65
C LEU A 69 5.93 9.27 -11.37
N LEU A 70 6.29 8.26 -10.59
CA LEU A 70 7.69 7.96 -10.28
C LEU A 70 8.47 7.47 -11.50
N SER A 71 7.86 6.79 -12.44
CA SER A 71 8.52 6.34 -13.67
C SER A 71 8.76 7.49 -14.66
N ARG A 72 7.75 8.33 -14.91
CA ARG A 72 7.77 9.33 -15.99
C ARG A 72 8.37 10.67 -15.60
N TYR A 73 8.25 11.05 -14.33
CA TYR A 73 8.69 12.37 -13.90
C TYR A 73 9.96 12.30 -13.08
N GLN A 74 11.00 12.96 -13.59
CA GLN A 74 12.22 13.21 -12.84
C GLN A 74 12.09 14.53 -12.08
N PHE A 75 11.82 14.48 -10.80
CA PHE A 75 11.75 15.65 -9.93
C PHE A 75 12.80 15.56 -8.82
N ARG A 76 13.26 16.74 -8.39
CA ARG A 76 14.19 16.84 -7.26
C ARG A 76 13.46 16.42 -5.99
N GLY A 77 13.86 15.30 -5.38
CA GLY A 77 13.17 14.69 -4.23
C GLY A 77 12.57 13.32 -4.53
N ARG A 78 12.66 12.84 -5.79
CA ARG A 78 12.23 11.48 -6.17
C ARG A 78 12.87 10.43 -5.26
N ALA A 79 14.17 10.55 -4.97
CA ALA A 79 14.88 9.63 -4.07
C ALA A 79 14.29 9.63 -2.65
N LEU A 80 13.85 10.78 -2.14
CA LEU A 80 13.18 10.85 -0.83
C LEU A 80 11.82 10.13 -0.87
N VAL A 81 11.02 10.37 -1.91
CA VAL A 81 9.73 9.68 -2.08
C VAL A 81 9.93 8.16 -2.19
N ASP A 82 10.92 7.72 -2.97
CA ASP A 82 11.30 6.32 -3.07
C ASP A 82 11.64 5.72 -1.70
N THR A 83 12.49 6.43 -0.94
CA THR A 83 12.88 5.99 0.42
C THR A 83 11.66 5.92 1.36
N PHE A 84 10.77 6.91 1.32
CA PHE A 84 9.54 6.90 2.13
C PHE A 84 8.61 5.76 1.78
N LEU A 85 8.48 5.41 0.49
CA LEU A 85 7.68 4.27 0.03
C LEU A 85 8.30 2.92 0.44
N ASP A 86 9.62 2.86 0.60
CA ASP A 86 10.30 1.65 1.05
C ASP A 86 10.27 1.47 2.59
N ILE A 87 9.98 2.52 3.37
CA ILE A 87 9.91 2.45 4.84
C ILE A 87 8.97 1.33 5.34
N PRO A 88 7.72 1.19 4.85
CA PRO A 88 6.84 0.12 5.31
C PRO A 88 7.36 -1.30 5.03
N ILE A 89 8.21 -1.45 4.00
CA ILE A 89 8.83 -2.74 3.66
C ILE A 89 9.94 -3.09 4.64
N LEU A 90 10.70 -2.08 5.10
CA LEU A 90 11.86 -2.23 5.97
C LEU A 90 11.48 -2.33 7.46
N LEU A 91 10.37 -1.71 7.85
CA LEU A 91 9.92 -1.74 9.23
C LEU A 91 9.39 -3.12 9.62
N PRO A 92 9.72 -3.60 10.84
CA PRO A 92 9.06 -4.77 11.40
C PRO A 92 7.54 -4.61 11.39
N PRO A 93 6.78 -5.62 10.96
CA PRO A 93 5.32 -5.51 10.83
C PRO A 93 4.61 -5.07 12.11
N LEU A 94 5.09 -5.50 13.27
CA LEU A 94 4.57 -5.09 14.58
C LEU A 94 4.64 -3.58 14.82
N ILE A 95 5.70 -2.93 14.35
CA ILE A 95 5.88 -1.48 14.50
C ILE A 95 4.86 -0.73 13.64
N VAL A 96 4.54 -1.22 12.45
CA VAL A 96 3.51 -0.62 11.59
C VAL A 96 2.15 -0.66 12.27
N GLY A 97 1.77 -1.81 12.85
CA GLY A 97 0.52 -1.95 13.60
C GLY A 97 0.45 -1.04 14.83
N LEU A 98 1.54 -0.96 15.60
CA LEU A 98 1.63 -0.07 16.76
C LEU A 98 1.54 1.40 16.36
N SER A 99 2.21 1.79 15.27
CA SER A 99 2.15 3.16 14.75
C SER A 99 0.74 3.56 14.33
N LEU A 100 0.00 2.65 13.68
CA LEU A 100 -1.40 2.86 13.34
C LEU A 100 -2.27 2.98 14.59
N LEU A 101 -2.06 2.14 15.59
CA LEU A 101 -2.80 2.21 16.85
C LEU A 101 -2.58 3.56 17.56
N ILE A 102 -1.34 4.02 17.63
CA ILE A 102 -0.99 5.33 18.20
C ILE A 102 -1.62 6.45 17.38
N LEU A 103 -1.55 6.38 16.05
CA LEU A 103 -2.11 7.38 15.14
C LEU A 103 -3.62 7.55 15.37
N PHE A 104 -4.37 6.46 15.42
CA PHE A 104 -5.82 6.51 15.56
C PHE A 104 -6.29 6.84 16.97
N ASN A 105 -5.62 6.33 18.01
CA ASN A 105 -6.09 6.49 19.40
C ASN A 105 -5.46 7.66 20.16
N ARG A 106 -4.25 8.10 19.79
CA ARG A 106 -3.50 9.09 20.57
C ARG A 106 -3.35 10.44 19.87
N ILE A 107 -3.32 10.46 18.53
CA ILE A 107 -3.05 11.69 17.78
C ILE A 107 -4.39 12.34 17.38
N PRO A 108 -4.64 13.58 17.80
CA PRO A 108 -5.82 14.30 17.37
C PRO A 108 -5.74 14.65 15.87
N PRO A 109 -6.88 14.68 15.14
CA PRO A 109 -6.90 14.95 13.71
C PRO A 109 -6.29 16.31 13.33
N SER A 110 -6.38 17.31 14.23
CA SER A 110 -5.72 18.60 14.05
C SER A 110 -4.20 18.47 13.91
N ALA A 111 -3.56 17.63 14.73
CA ALA A 111 -2.12 17.39 14.65
C ALA A 111 -1.73 16.65 13.36
N CYS A 112 -2.51 15.64 12.92
CA CYS A 112 -2.28 14.94 11.67
C CYS A 112 -2.38 15.90 10.47
N CYS A 113 -3.44 16.68 10.39
CA CYS A 113 -3.63 17.67 9.33
C CYS A 113 -2.53 18.74 9.39
N GLY A 114 -2.12 19.18 10.58
CA GLY A 114 -1.02 20.13 10.77
C GLY A 114 0.32 19.60 10.28
N MET A 115 0.66 18.35 10.56
CA MET A 115 1.88 17.68 10.05
C MET A 115 1.86 17.57 8.53
N LEU A 116 0.73 17.18 7.93
CA LEU A 116 0.60 17.10 6.47
C LEU A 116 0.70 18.48 5.81
N ALA A 117 0.08 19.51 6.40
CA ALA A 117 0.21 20.89 5.94
C ALA A 117 1.65 21.40 6.03
N GLY A 118 2.32 21.17 7.16
CA GLY A 118 3.74 21.54 7.36
C GLY A 118 4.66 20.84 6.37
N GLY A 119 4.49 19.54 6.18
CA GLY A 119 5.26 18.76 5.20
C GLY A 119 5.07 19.26 3.77
N ALA A 120 3.83 19.56 3.37
CA ALA A 120 3.51 20.09 2.06
C ALA A 120 4.08 21.51 1.85
N LEU A 121 4.06 22.37 2.89
CA LEU A 121 4.69 23.69 2.85
C LEU A 121 6.21 23.59 2.69
N ILE A 122 6.86 22.76 3.49
CA ILE A 122 8.32 22.54 3.39
C ILE A 122 8.68 22.06 1.99
N ALA A 123 7.94 21.10 1.44
CA ALA A 123 8.13 20.59 0.09
C ALA A 123 7.91 21.66 -0.97
N ALA A 124 6.91 22.54 -0.81
CA ALA A 124 6.63 23.66 -1.70
C ALA A 124 7.74 24.71 -1.68
N ILE A 125 8.20 25.12 -0.50
CA ILE A 125 9.31 26.06 -0.31
C ILE A 125 10.59 25.51 -0.93
N TRP A 126 10.91 24.25 -0.67
CA TRP A 126 12.08 23.58 -1.22
C TRP A 126 12.02 23.46 -2.76
N GLY A 127 10.82 23.13 -3.30
CA GLY A 127 10.56 23.11 -4.74
C GLY A 127 10.71 24.49 -5.38
N ALA A 128 10.20 25.55 -4.74
CA ALA A 128 10.32 26.93 -5.20
C ALA A 128 11.78 27.42 -5.18
N ALA A 129 12.51 27.16 -4.09
CA ALA A 129 13.92 27.52 -3.95
C ALA A 129 14.82 26.88 -5.03
N ARG A 130 14.41 25.74 -5.59
CA ARG A 130 15.16 25.00 -6.62
C ARG A 130 14.62 25.17 -8.05
N LYS A 131 13.79 26.19 -8.32
CA LYS A 131 13.17 26.43 -9.63
C LYS A 131 12.42 25.18 -10.17
N GLY A 132 11.65 24.51 -9.30
CA GLY A 132 10.82 23.36 -9.66
C GLY A 132 9.62 23.76 -10.55
N ASN A 133 8.92 22.75 -11.09
CA ASN A 133 7.73 22.96 -11.92
C ASN A 133 6.64 23.73 -11.16
N GLY A 134 6.24 24.89 -11.66
CA GLY A 134 5.25 25.76 -11.02
C GLY A 134 3.89 25.09 -10.74
N ILE A 135 3.52 24.09 -11.54
CA ILE A 135 2.28 23.32 -11.36
C ILE A 135 2.38 22.46 -10.07
N VAL A 136 3.50 21.78 -9.85
CA VAL A 136 3.73 20.94 -8.66
C VAL A 136 3.75 21.82 -7.40
N ILE A 137 4.40 22.98 -7.49
CA ILE A 137 4.44 23.93 -6.37
C ILE A 137 3.04 24.45 -6.02
N ARG A 138 2.22 24.80 -7.03
CA ARG A 138 0.83 25.23 -6.82
C ARG A 138 -0.02 24.13 -6.18
N PHE A 139 0.17 22.88 -6.61
CA PHE A 139 -0.51 21.74 -6.02
C PHE A 139 -0.10 21.52 -4.55
N LEU A 140 1.19 21.58 -4.25
CA LEU A 140 1.70 21.46 -2.88
C LEU A 140 1.24 22.61 -1.97
N VAL A 141 1.21 23.85 -2.47
CA VAL A 141 0.67 24.98 -1.73
C VAL A 141 -0.84 24.82 -1.51
N GLY A 142 -1.58 24.41 -2.54
CA GLY A 142 -3.01 24.14 -2.41
C GLY A 142 -3.32 23.05 -1.38
N SER A 143 -2.57 21.95 -1.40
CA SER A 143 -2.71 20.87 -0.40
C SER A 143 -2.34 21.35 1.01
N ALA A 144 -1.30 22.17 1.16
CA ALA A 144 -0.91 22.74 2.44
C ALA A 144 -2.00 23.66 3.02
N ILE A 145 -2.61 24.48 2.18
CA ILE A 145 -3.73 25.35 2.59
C ILE A 145 -4.94 24.51 2.99
N LEU A 146 -5.29 23.49 2.21
CA LEU A 146 -6.42 22.60 2.51
C LEU A 146 -6.21 21.87 3.84
N PHE A 147 -5.05 21.26 4.05
CA PHE A 147 -4.75 20.57 5.30
C PHE A 147 -4.58 21.52 6.48
N GLY A 148 -4.08 22.75 6.25
CA GLY A 148 -4.02 23.81 7.25
C GLY A 148 -5.41 24.25 7.71
N LEU A 149 -6.35 24.46 6.77
CA LEU A 149 -7.75 24.77 7.08
C LEU A 149 -8.44 23.63 7.82
N LEU A 150 -8.23 22.38 7.40
CA LEU A 150 -8.73 21.20 8.10
C LEU A 150 -8.15 21.11 9.52
N SER A 151 -6.86 21.38 9.71
CA SER A 151 -6.24 21.44 11.04
C SER A 151 -6.89 22.50 11.92
N PHE A 152 -7.20 23.66 11.37
CA PHE A 152 -7.88 24.74 12.10
C PHE A 152 -9.32 24.36 12.48
N VAL A 153 -10.07 23.73 11.55
CA VAL A 153 -11.45 23.24 11.83
C VAL A 153 -11.43 22.21 12.97
N PHE A 154 -10.43 21.34 13.01
CA PHE A 154 -10.30 20.35 14.08
C PHE A 154 -9.51 20.82 15.31
N ALA A 155 -9.01 22.07 15.32
CA ALA A 155 -8.18 22.60 16.42
C ALA A 155 -8.90 22.58 17.79
N GLY A 156 -10.23 22.67 17.78
CA GLY A 156 -11.03 22.58 19.02
C GLY A 156 -11.40 21.16 19.44
N SER A 157 -11.12 20.16 18.61
CA SER A 157 -11.48 18.77 18.88
C SER A 157 -10.28 18.06 19.54
N GLN A 158 -10.42 17.76 20.83
CA GLN A 158 -9.46 16.89 21.55
C GLN A 158 -9.76 15.41 21.36
N ARG A 159 -10.72 15.05 20.49
CA ARG A 159 -11.08 13.68 20.19
C ARG A 159 -9.99 13.01 19.36
N SER A 160 -9.79 11.72 19.58
CA SER A 160 -8.92 10.91 18.74
C SER A 160 -9.51 10.75 17.33
N LEU A 161 -8.68 10.40 16.35
CA LEU A 161 -9.13 10.07 14.99
C LEU A 161 -10.19 8.97 15.01
N GLU A 162 -10.01 7.95 15.85
CA GLU A 162 -10.97 6.86 16.06
C GLU A 162 -12.33 7.39 16.53
N GLY A 163 -12.35 8.33 17.47
CA GLY A 163 -13.60 8.91 17.97
C GLY A 163 -14.41 9.63 16.91
N ILE A 164 -13.76 10.31 15.97
CA ILE A 164 -14.44 11.01 14.87
C ILE A 164 -14.91 10.03 13.80
N VAL A 165 -14.06 9.08 13.44
CA VAL A 165 -14.37 8.11 12.37
C VAL A 165 -15.46 7.14 12.82
N SER A 166 -15.49 6.76 14.10
CA SER A 166 -16.55 5.93 14.67
C SER A 166 -17.92 6.64 14.75
N GLU A 167 -17.95 7.96 14.98
CA GLU A 167 -19.18 8.76 14.89
C GLU A 167 -19.77 8.80 13.47
N VAL A 168 -18.93 8.71 12.44
CA VAL A 168 -19.37 8.61 11.05
C VAL A 168 -19.83 7.18 10.67
N GLY A 169 -19.74 6.23 11.62
CA GLY A 169 -20.18 4.84 11.43
C GLY A 169 -19.10 3.90 10.88
N PHE A 170 -17.83 4.32 10.89
CA PHE A 170 -16.69 3.53 10.40
C PHE A 170 -15.66 3.28 11.52
N PRO A 171 -15.95 2.45 12.52
CA PRO A 171 -14.94 2.10 13.53
C PRO A 171 -13.76 1.42 12.84
N MET A 172 -12.53 1.90 13.11
CA MET A 172 -11.31 1.37 12.49
C MET A 172 -10.57 0.40 13.42
N THR A 173 -10.50 0.73 14.70
CA THR A 173 -9.78 -0.08 15.69
C THR A 173 -10.64 -1.27 16.10
N PHE A 174 -10.05 -2.47 16.13
CA PHE A 174 -10.74 -3.75 16.45
C PHE A 174 -11.93 -4.09 15.51
N HIS A 175 -11.89 -3.62 14.26
CA HIS A 175 -12.93 -3.85 13.25
C HIS A 175 -12.30 -4.40 11.96
N PRO A 176 -13.04 -5.14 11.09
CA PRO A 176 -12.54 -5.63 9.80
C PRO A 176 -11.93 -4.55 8.90
N LEU A 177 -12.44 -3.31 8.96
CA LEU A 177 -11.84 -2.18 8.24
C LEU A 177 -10.43 -1.87 8.72
N GLY A 178 -10.15 -2.05 10.02
CA GLY A 178 -8.82 -1.91 10.58
C GLY A 178 -7.84 -2.95 10.03
N VAL A 179 -8.31 -4.16 9.73
CA VAL A 179 -7.49 -5.19 9.09
C VAL A 179 -7.00 -4.70 7.72
N VAL A 180 -7.91 -4.17 6.88
CA VAL A 180 -7.56 -3.62 5.57
C VAL A 180 -6.55 -2.48 5.71
N LEU A 181 -6.77 -1.58 6.67
CA LEU A 181 -5.88 -0.44 6.91
C LEU A 181 -4.50 -0.89 7.40
N ALA A 182 -4.44 -1.92 8.26
CA ALA A 182 -3.18 -2.47 8.77
C ALA A 182 -2.34 -3.17 7.68
N GLN A 183 -3.00 -3.85 6.74
CA GLN A 183 -2.36 -4.53 5.62
C GLN A 183 -1.91 -3.56 4.52
N PHE A 184 -2.65 -2.46 4.33
CA PHE A 184 -2.51 -1.55 3.18
C PHE A 184 -1.12 -0.93 3.02
N PRO A 185 -0.42 -0.37 4.05
CA PRO A 185 0.85 0.33 3.84
C PRO A 185 1.92 -0.56 3.22
N VAL A 186 2.02 -1.80 3.68
CA VAL A 186 3.02 -2.75 3.20
C VAL A 186 2.62 -3.28 1.82
N ALA A 187 1.38 -3.69 1.63
CA ALA A 187 0.88 -4.18 0.34
C ALA A 187 0.99 -3.12 -0.76
N ALA A 188 0.64 -1.85 -0.44
CA ALA A 188 0.75 -0.74 -1.36
C ALA A 188 2.20 -0.44 -1.75
N ALA A 189 3.15 -0.50 -0.82
CA ALA A 189 4.56 -0.28 -1.10
C ALA A 189 5.10 -1.30 -2.12
N PHE A 190 4.78 -2.57 -1.97
CA PHE A 190 5.14 -3.62 -2.95
C PHE A 190 4.46 -3.40 -4.30
N ALA A 191 3.16 -3.05 -4.30
CA ALA A 191 2.43 -2.76 -5.53
C ALA A 191 3.01 -1.56 -6.29
N VAL A 192 3.35 -0.47 -5.60
CA VAL A 192 3.98 0.73 -6.19
C VAL A 192 5.31 0.37 -6.83
N ARG A 193 6.15 -0.42 -6.15
CA ARG A 193 7.44 -0.86 -6.67
C ARG A 193 7.28 -1.69 -7.93
N THR A 194 6.33 -2.62 -7.95
CA THR A 194 6.01 -3.44 -9.13
C THR A 194 5.48 -2.59 -10.27
N MET A 195 4.55 -1.68 -10.02
CA MET A 195 4.01 -0.78 -11.05
C MET A 195 5.05 0.17 -11.62
N ARG A 196 5.93 0.73 -10.78
CA ARG A 196 7.04 1.55 -11.24
C ARG A 196 7.94 0.78 -12.21
N THR A 197 8.38 -0.44 -11.83
CA THR A 197 9.21 -1.29 -12.69
C THR A 197 8.50 -1.60 -14.01
N THR A 198 7.19 -1.85 -13.97
CA THR A 198 6.36 -2.06 -15.16
C THR A 198 6.37 -0.84 -16.08
N PHE A 199 6.13 0.35 -15.53
CA PHE A 199 6.14 1.57 -16.34
C PHE A 199 7.53 1.96 -16.85
N ASP A 200 8.60 1.65 -16.11
CA ASP A 200 9.98 1.86 -16.56
C ASP A 200 10.33 1.00 -17.79
N GLN A 201 9.69 -0.17 -17.96
CA GLN A 201 9.85 -1.04 -19.11
C GLN A 201 9.05 -0.56 -20.34
N ILE A 202 8.06 0.29 -20.18
CA ILE A 202 7.27 0.84 -21.28
C ILE A 202 7.96 2.09 -21.83
N SER A 203 8.34 2.09 -23.10
CA SER A 203 9.03 3.24 -23.71
C SER A 203 8.14 4.50 -23.71
N PRO A 204 8.66 5.66 -23.29
CA PRO A 204 7.95 6.95 -23.36
C PRO A 204 7.49 7.33 -24.76
N ARG A 205 8.15 6.79 -25.80
CA ARG A 205 7.82 7.07 -27.21
C ARG A 205 6.36 6.72 -27.56
N TYR A 206 5.76 5.73 -26.90
CA TYR A 206 4.36 5.39 -27.15
C TYR A 206 3.42 6.54 -26.77
N GLU A 207 3.73 7.25 -25.67
CA GLU A 207 2.98 8.43 -25.25
C GLU A 207 3.20 9.61 -26.19
N GLU A 208 4.44 9.84 -26.63
CA GLU A 208 4.81 10.90 -27.57
C GLU A 208 4.09 10.72 -28.91
N VAL A 209 4.06 9.51 -29.46
CA VAL A 209 3.33 9.18 -30.69
C VAL A 209 1.82 9.41 -30.51
N ALA A 210 1.24 9.00 -29.40
CA ALA A 210 -0.18 9.24 -29.13
C ALA A 210 -0.49 10.75 -29.07
N MET A 211 0.41 11.56 -28.49
CA MET A 211 0.25 13.02 -28.45
C MET A 211 0.38 13.66 -29.82
N THR A 212 1.26 13.17 -30.72
CA THR A 212 1.33 13.68 -32.11
C THR A 212 0.10 13.34 -32.92
N LEU A 213 -0.64 12.28 -32.55
CA LEU A 213 -1.94 11.92 -33.14
C LEU A 213 -3.14 12.68 -32.51
N GLY A 214 -2.87 13.72 -31.70
CA GLY A 214 -3.89 14.59 -31.14
C GLY A 214 -4.44 14.17 -29.77
N CYS A 215 -3.89 13.12 -29.15
CA CYS A 215 -4.27 12.76 -27.77
C CYS A 215 -3.67 13.75 -26.76
N ASN A 216 -4.43 14.11 -25.74
CA ASN A 216 -3.86 14.77 -24.57
C ASN A 216 -3.14 13.72 -23.67
N ARG A 217 -2.32 14.18 -22.69
CA ARG A 217 -1.54 13.30 -21.82
C ARG A 217 -2.38 12.26 -21.07
N GLY A 218 -3.57 12.66 -20.58
CA GLY A 218 -4.48 11.74 -19.88
C GLY A 218 -5.05 10.67 -20.82
N GLN A 219 -5.38 11.05 -22.06
CA GLN A 219 -5.85 10.10 -23.09
C GLN A 219 -4.73 9.14 -23.53
N ALA A 220 -3.50 9.63 -23.70
CA ALA A 220 -2.34 8.80 -24.00
C ALA A 220 -2.09 7.78 -22.88
N PHE A 221 -2.17 8.21 -21.61
CA PHE A 221 -2.07 7.30 -20.46
C PHE A 221 -3.17 6.23 -20.48
N MET A 222 -4.44 6.64 -20.56
CA MET A 222 -5.57 5.71 -20.44
C MET A 222 -5.70 4.76 -21.63
N ARG A 223 -5.41 5.24 -22.87
CA ARG A 223 -5.63 4.46 -24.09
C ARG A 223 -4.42 3.65 -24.53
N VAL A 224 -3.21 4.08 -24.15
CA VAL A 224 -1.97 3.46 -24.63
C VAL A 224 -1.19 2.83 -23.48
N VAL A 225 -0.83 3.62 -22.45
CA VAL A 225 0.09 3.15 -21.40
C VAL A 225 -0.59 2.16 -20.47
N LEU A 226 -1.81 2.44 -20.04
CA LEU A 226 -2.53 1.62 -19.07
C LEU A 226 -2.83 0.21 -19.63
N PRO A 227 -3.31 0.03 -20.87
CA PRO A 227 -3.47 -1.30 -21.47
C PRO A 227 -2.16 -2.05 -21.62
N LEU A 228 -1.06 -1.36 -22.02
CA LEU A 228 0.28 -1.98 -22.09
C LEU A 228 0.78 -2.45 -20.72
N ALA A 229 0.44 -1.73 -19.66
CA ALA A 229 0.78 -2.07 -18.27
C ALA A 229 -0.09 -3.19 -17.69
N GLY A 230 -1.09 -3.71 -18.42
CA GLY A 230 -2.09 -4.65 -17.89
C GLY A 230 -1.49 -5.87 -17.19
N LYS A 231 -0.48 -6.52 -17.76
CA LYS A 231 0.24 -7.63 -17.13
C LYS A 231 0.91 -7.23 -15.82
N GLY A 232 1.49 -6.03 -15.78
CA GLY A 232 2.12 -5.47 -14.59
C GLY A 232 1.09 -5.13 -13.49
N ILE A 233 -0.11 -4.67 -13.88
CA ILE A 233 -1.21 -4.42 -12.94
C ILE A 233 -1.64 -5.72 -12.26
N VAL A 234 -1.79 -6.80 -13.02
CA VAL A 234 -2.11 -8.13 -12.46
C VAL A 234 -0.98 -8.59 -11.53
N ALA A 235 0.27 -8.45 -11.94
CA ALA A 235 1.42 -8.80 -11.11
C ALA A 235 1.47 -7.98 -9.81
N ALA A 236 1.22 -6.67 -9.87
CA ALA A 236 1.15 -5.80 -8.70
C ALA A 236 0.02 -6.19 -7.75
N GLY A 237 -1.16 -6.53 -8.30
CA GLY A 237 -2.30 -7.01 -7.53
C GLY A 237 -2.03 -8.34 -6.84
N THR A 238 -1.42 -9.29 -7.54
CA THR A 238 -1.04 -10.60 -6.99
C THR A 238 -0.02 -10.44 -5.86
N MET A 239 1.01 -9.59 -6.05
CA MET A 239 2.00 -9.30 -5.01
C MET A 239 1.38 -8.64 -3.79
N ALA A 240 0.51 -7.65 -4.00
CA ALA A 240 -0.21 -6.98 -2.91
C ALA A 240 -1.10 -7.96 -2.14
N TRP A 241 -1.80 -8.84 -2.83
CA TRP A 241 -2.67 -9.84 -2.23
C TRP A 241 -1.89 -10.88 -1.43
N ALA A 242 -0.81 -11.43 -2.02
CA ALA A 242 0.06 -12.38 -1.33
C ALA A 242 0.72 -11.76 -0.08
N ARG A 243 1.11 -10.49 -0.18
CA ARG A 243 1.69 -9.76 0.94
C ARG A 243 0.67 -9.48 2.05
N ALA A 244 -0.56 -9.09 1.69
CA ALA A 244 -1.65 -8.89 2.64
C ALA A 244 -1.97 -10.17 3.42
N LEU A 245 -1.96 -11.34 2.77
CA LEU A 245 -2.15 -12.64 3.44
C LEU A 245 -1.08 -12.93 4.50
N GLY A 246 0.16 -12.47 4.29
CA GLY A 246 1.26 -12.69 5.22
C GLY A 246 1.31 -11.70 6.40
N GLU A 247 0.45 -10.68 6.43
CA GLU A 247 0.46 -9.62 7.46
C GLU A 247 -0.30 -10.00 8.73
N PHE A 248 0.33 -10.79 9.60
CA PHE A 248 -0.24 -11.14 10.89
C PHE A 248 0.02 -10.08 11.98
N GLY A 249 1.24 -9.55 12.03
CA GLY A 249 1.69 -8.65 13.11
C GLY A 249 0.86 -7.37 13.26
N PRO A 250 0.71 -6.56 12.20
CA PRO A 250 -0.11 -5.35 12.24
C PRO A 250 -1.57 -5.61 12.57
N ILE A 251 -2.12 -6.72 12.06
CA ILE A 251 -3.50 -7.12 12.30
C ILE A 251 -3.70 -7.42 13.79
N LEU A 252 -2.80 -8.18 14.39
CA LEU A 252 -2.90 -8.56 15.81
C LEU A 252 -2.91 -7.33 16.74
N ILE A 253 -2.10 -6.32 16.44
CA ILE A 253 -1.97 -5.12 17.27
C ILE A 253 -3.11 -4.14 17.02
N PHE A 254 -3.43 -3.85 15.76
CA PHE A 254 -4.36 -2.78 15.40
C PHE A 254 -5.82 -3.23 15.36
N ALA A 255 -6.09 -4.39 14.77
CA ALA A 255 -7.45 -4.92 14.65
C ALA A 255 -7.81 -5.91 15.77
N GLY A 256 -6.80 -6.46 16.48
CA GLY A 256 -7.01 -7.41 17.57
C GLY A 256 -7.61 -8.74 17.10
N ALA A 257 -7.99 -9.57 18.07
CA ALA A 257 -8.84 -10.72 17.80
C ALA A 257 -10.28 -10.22 17.78
N THR A 258 -10.79 -9.88 16.60
CA THR A 258 -12.21 -9.55 16.42
C THR A 258 -13.03 -10.82 16.61
N ARG A 259 -13.38 -11.11 17.87
CA ARG A 259 -14.48 -12.01 18.17
C ARG A 259 -15.76 -11.17 18.09
N GLY A 260 -16.54 -11.43 17.04
CA GLY A 260 -17.90 -10.93 16.92
C GLY A 260 -18.79 -11.57 17.97
#